data_eebf2af5762b3feee37ab7400a66bc62
#
_entry.id   eebf2af5762b3feee37ab7400a66bc62
#
_cell.length_a   1.000
_cell.length_b   1.000
_cell.length_c   1.000
_cell.angle_alpha   90.00
_cell.angle_beta   90.00
_cell.angle_gamma   90.00
#
_symmetry.space_group_name_H-M   'P 1'
#
loop_
_entity.id
_entity.type
_entity.pdbx_description
1 polymer ?
#
loop_
_entity_poly.entity_id
_entity_poly.type
_entity_poly.pdbx_seq_one_letter_code
_entity_poly.pdbx_strand_id
1 'polypeptide(L)'
;MRGDRLDQMFAAVGFSDNIVTQIALADKHGNLLGSLTKIEIYMLRMTKVRKKLMEVATYPILLLGFLVLIMLGLKNYLLPQLLEGDGKENWAVQLVQIFPQLFFVTLCGLLVLSLFLYLWVKRQPALVFYRRMAKIPFIGQTVRLYTTAYYAREWGNLLGQGIDLLDLVSLMQEQKSKLFRELGADLEEALMLGQSFPDRIATHPFFTKELSLIIAYGEANARLGYELEVYAEEVWQAFFNRLNKATTFVQPLIFVIVAVVIVMIYAAMLLPMYQNMEGMIS
;
A
#
# COMPACT_ATOMS: atom_id res chain seq x y z
N MET A 1 17.59 -22.31 -33.38
CA MET A 1 17.27 -21.23 -32.43
C MET A 1 15.99 -20.57 -32.96
N ARG A 2 14.86 -20.72 -32.25
CA ARG A 2 13.62 -20.02 -32.59
C ARG A 2 13.90 -18.55 -32.35
N GLY A 3 13.74 -17.70 -33.39
CA GLY A 3 13.91 -16.26 -33.27
C GLY A 3 12.72 -15.59 -32.59
N ASP A 4 12.44 -16.03 -31.35
CA ASP A 4 11.41 -15.40 -30.55
C ASP A 4 11.87 -13.98 -30.20
N ARG A 5 11.01 -13.00 -30.37
CA ARG A 5 11.31 -11.61 -30.01
C ARG A 5 11.50 -11.48 -28.52
N LEU A 6 12.38 -10.57 -28.09
CA LEU A 6 12.70 -10.35 -26.68
C LEU A 6 11.44 -10.06 -25.83
N ASP A 7 10.52 -9.25 -26.35
CA ASP A 7 9.26 -8.94 -25.68
C ASP A 7 8.40 -10.20 -25.39
N GLN A 8 8.35 -11.13 -26.36
CA GLN A 8 7.62 -12.40 -26.19
C GLN A 8 8.27 -13.29 -25.13
N MET A 9 9.60 -13.32 -25.07
CA MET A 9 10.33 -14.07 -24.03
C MET A 9 10.05 -13.52 -22.62
N PHE A 10 10.06 -12.20 -22.46
CA PHE A 10 9.74 -11.56 -21.16
C PHE A 10 8.27 -11.75 -20.79
N ALA A 11 7.35 -11.69 -21.75
CA ALA A 11 5.93 -12.00 -21.52
C ALA A 11 5.73 -13.46 -21.04
N ALA A 12 6.44 -14.42 -21.65
CA ALA A 12 6.36 -15.83 -21.28
C ALA A 12 6.90 -16.11 -19.86
N VAL A 13 7.89 -15.35 -19.38
CA VAL A 13 8.45 -15.46 -18.02
C VAL A 13 7.53 -14.76 -16.98
N GLY A 14 6.48 -14.05 -17.42
CA GLY A 14 5.50 -13.44 -16.51
C GLY A 14 5.82 -12.02 -16.07
N PHE A 15 6.64 -11.29 -16.80
CA PHE A 15 6.83 -9.85 -16.58
C PHE A 15 5.54 -9.08 -16.87
N SER A 16 5.38 -7.93 -16.21
CA SER A 16 4.21 -7.07 -16.41
C SER A 16 4.16 -6.51 -17.84
N ASP A 17 2.95 -6.28 -18.35
CA ASP A 17 2.74 -5.78 -19.72
C ASP A 17 3.52 -4.47 -19.95
N ASN A 18 3.62 -3.59 -18.96
CA ASN A 18 4.41 -2.36 -19.06
C ASN A 18 5.89 -2.64 -19.34
N ILE A 19 6.50 -3.61 -18.66
CA ILE A 19 7.90 -4.01 -18.89
C ILE A 19 8.04 -4.60 -20.30
N VAL A 20 7.11 -5.46 -20.70
CA VAL A 20 7.11 -6.09 -22.01
C VAL A 20 7.01 -5.02 -23.11
N THR A 21 6.11 -4.05 -22.96
CA THR A 21 5.96 -2.93 -23.89
C THR A 21 7.23 -2.08 -23.96
N GLN A 22 7.83 -1.73 -22.83
CA GLN A 22 9.10 -0.98 -22.79
C GLN A 22 10.24 -1.71 -23.52
N ILE A 23 10.32 -3.04 -23.37
CA ILE A 23 11.31 -3.87 -24.05
C ILE A 23 11.05 -3.90 -25.56
N ALA A 24 9.80 -4.09 -25.96
CA ALA A 24 9.42 -4.11 -27.39
C ALA A 24 9.78 -2.79 -28.09
N LEU A 25 9.52 -1.67 -27.40
CA LEU A 25 9.85 -0.34 -27.90
C LEU A 25 11.36 -0.09 -27.93
N ALA A 26 12.07 -0.49 -26.89
CA ALA A 26 13.51 -0.38 -26.79
C ALA A 26 14.23 -1.19 -27.88
N ASP A 27 13.72 -2.37 -28.20
CA ASP A 27 14.22 -3.21 -29.30
C ASP A 27 14.00 -2.52 -30.65
N LYS A 28 12.83 -1.92 -30.85
CA LYS A 28 12.49 -1.17 -32.08
C LYS A 28 13.34 0.08 -32.27
N HIS A 29 13.66 0.79 -31.18
CA HIS A 29 14.41 2.05 -31.22
C HIS A 29 15.92 1.89 -30.95
N GLY A 30 16.40 0.68 -30.74
CA GLY A 30 17.84 0.40 -30.55
C GLY A 30 18.42 0.82 -29.20
N ASN A 31 17.58 1.21 -28.22
CA ASN A 31 18.02 1.61 -26.88
C ASN A 31 17.74 0.55 -25.81
N LEU A 32 18.08 -0.68 -26.10
CA LEU A 32 17.76 -1.82 -25.22
C LEU A 32 18.49 -1.73 -23.87
N LEU A 33 19.79 -1.34 -23.88
CA LEU A 33 20.59 -1.25 -22.66
C LEU A 33 20.03 -0.19 -21.69
N GLY A 34 19.70 1.00 -22.20
CA GLY A 34 19.12 2.06 -21.38
C GLY A 34 17.76 1.66 -20.78
N SER A 35 16.91 0.99 -21.56
CA SER A 35 15.62 0.51 -21.09
C SER A 35 15.73 -0.61 -20.07
N LEU A 36 16.64 -1.57 -20.25
CA LEU A 36 16.90 -2.62 -19.26
C LEU A 36 17.39 -2.04 -17.92
N THR A 37 18.29 -1.07 -17.96
CA THR A 37 18.74 -0.38 -16.73
C THR A 37 17.59 0.34 -16.01
N LYS A 38 16.70 1.00 -16.76
CA LYS A 38 15.50 1.63 -16.19
C LYS A 38 14.53 0.61 -15.59
N ILE A 39 14.35 -0.54 -16.24
CA ILE A 39 13.53 -1.65 -15.75
C ILE A 39 14.13 -2.24 -14.46
N GLU A 40 15.44 -2.46 -14.41
CA GLU A 40 16.15 -2.92 -13.20
C GLU A 40 15.90 -1.98 -12.02
N ILE A 41 16.13 -0.68 -12.19
CA ILE A 41 15.87 0.33 -11.15
C ILE A 41 14.41 0.27 -10.67
N TYR A 42 13.47 0.08 -11.58
CA TYR A 42 12.06 -0.05 -11.25
C TYR A 42 11.77 -1.30 -10.41
N MET A 43 12.28 -2.44 -10.82
CA MET A 43 12.08 -3.70 -10.10
C MET A 43 12.66 -3.63 -8.69
N LEU A 44 13.85 -3.03 -8.54
CA LEU A 44 14.48 -2.77 -7.25
C LEU A 44 13.59 -1.87 -6.37
N ARG A 45 13.00 -0.83 -6.94
CA ARG A 45 12.05 0.04 -6.21
C ARG A 45 10.79 -0.68 -5.79
N MET A 46 10.17 -1.44 -6.67
CA MET A 46 8.96 -2.20 -6.33
C MET A 46 9.24 -3.23 -5.24
N THR A 47 10.40 -3.87 -5.27
CA THR A 47 10.85 -4.76 -4.20
C THR A 47 11.05 -4.00 -2.89
N LYS A 48 11.64 -2.81 -2.93
CA LYS A 48 11.80 -1.93 -1.75
C LYS A 48 10.44 -1.49 -1.18
N VAL A 49 9.47 -1.12 -2.03
CA VAL A 49 8.09 -0.80 -1.60
C VAL A 49 7.47 -1.99 -0.87
N ARG A 50 7.50 -3.16 -1.52
CA ARG A 50 6.94 -4.39 -0.94
C ARG A 50 7.60 -4.74 0.40
N LYS A 51 8.94 -4.72 0.45
CA LYS A 51 9.70 -4.98 1.67
C LYS A 51 9.31 -4.01 2.78
N LYS A 52 9.20 -2.72 2.48
CA LYS A 52 8.85 -1.69 3.46
C LYS A 52 7.42 -1.86 3.99
N LEU A 53 6.46 -2.17 3.14
CA LEU A 53 5.08 -2.46 3.56
C LEU A 53 5.01 -3.71 4.46
N MET A 54 5.80 -4.74 4.14
CA MET A 54 5.90 -5.94 4.99
C MET A 54 6.53 -5.63 6.35
N GLU A 55 7.62 -4.85 6.40
CA GLU A 55 8.27 -4.44 7.65
C GLU A 55 7.30 -3.72 8.60
N VAL A 56 6.49 -2.79 8.06
CA VAL A 56 5.48 -2.05 8.86
C VAL A 56 4.46 -2.98 9.49
N ALA A 57 4.08 -4.06 8.82
CA ALA A 57 3.05 -4.99 9.27
C ALA A 57 3.60 -6.12 10.14
N THR A 58 4.80 -6.63 9.86
CA THR A 58 5.33 -7.85 10.48
C THR A 58 5.58 -7.68 11.98
N TYR A 59 6.22 -6.59 12.38
CA TYR A 59 6.53 -6.35 13.79
C TYR A 59 5.28 -6.27 14.69
N PRO A 60 4.25 -5.46 14.35
CA PRO A 60 2.98 -5.45 15.07
C PRO A 60 2.32 -6.82 15.20
N ILE A 61 2.26 -7.56 14.10
CA ILE A 61 1.60 -8.86 14.06
C ILE A 61 2.30 -9.86 14.97
N LEU A 62 3.64 -9.93 14.93
CA LEU A 62 4.42 -10.82 15.77
C LEU A 62 4.26 -10.50 17.25
N LEU A 63 4.33 -9.22 17.60
CA LEU A 63 4.27 -8.79 18.99
C LEU A 63 2.88 -8.97 19.59
N LEU A 64 1.82 -8.62 18.84
CA LEU A 64 0.45 -8.87 19.27
C LEU A 64 0.12 -10.37 19.31
N GLY A 65 0.63 -11.17 18.37
CA GLY A 65 0.49 -12.62 18.40
C GLY A 65 1.15 -13.24 19.64
N PHE A 66 2.35 -12.81 19.99
CA PHE A 66 3.03 -13.26 21.21
C PHE A 66 2.25 -12.86 22.47
N LEU A 67 1.71 -11.65 22.50
CA LEU A 67 0.89 -11.17 23.60
C LEU A 67 -0.39 -12.01 23.79
N VAL A 68 -1.07 -12.34 22.70
CA VAL A 68 -2.25 -13.22 22.73
C VAL A 68 -1.87 -14.61 23.25
N LEU A 69 -0.71 -15.12 22.87
CA LEU A 69 -0.21 -16.43 23.32
C LEU A 69 0.03 -16.42 24.84
N ILE A 70 0.60 -15.36 25.40
CA ILE A 70 0.75 -15.18 26.85
C ILE A 70 -0.63 -15.14 27.53
N MET A 71 -1.57 -14.37 26.99
CA MET A 71 -2.91 -14.28 27.57
C MET A 71 -3.69 -15.58 27.51
N LEU A 72 -3.53 -16.38 26.45
CA LEU A 72 -4.10 -17.74 26.37
C LEU A 72 -3.50 -18.67 27.43
N GLY A 73 -2.18 -18.59 27.66
CA GLY A 73 -1.52 -19.33 28.72
C GLY A 73 -2.06 -18.95 30.09
N LEU A 74 -2.18 -17.65 30.38
CA LEU A 74 -2.79 -17.17 31.63
C LEU A 74 -4.24 -17.65 31.81
N LYS A 75 -5.05 -17.49 30.77
CA LYS A 75 -6.46 -17.90 30.80
C LYS A 75 -6.62 -19.38 31.10
N ASN A 76 -5.82 -20.24 30.49
CA ASN A 76 -6.02 -21.69 30.54
C ASN A 76 -5.33 -22.36 31.73
N TYR A 77 -4.23 -21.78 32.22
CA TYR A 77 -3.41 -22.39 33.28
C TYR A 77 -3.46 -21.64 34.60
N LEU A 78 -3.34 -20.34 34.60
CA LEU A 78 -3.17 -19.56 35.83
C LEU A 78 -4.52 -19.13 36.44
N LEU A 79 -5.43 -18.64 35.63
CA LEU A 79 -6.75 -18.19 36.10
C LEU A 79 -7.56 -19.28 36.81
N PRO A 80 -7.65 -20.52 36.34
CA PRO A 80 -8.37 -21.58 37.07
C PRO A 80 -7.80 -21.80 38.47
N GLN A 81 -6.46 -21.80 38.62
CA GLN A 81 -5.79 -21.98 39.92
C GLN A 81 -6.03 -20.82 40.91
N LEU A 82 -6.20 -19.60 40.37
CA LEU A 82 -6.44 -18.41 41.20
C LEU A 82 -7.91 -18.26 41.62
N LEU A 83 -8.83 -18.86 40.84
CA LEU A 83 -10.30 -18.77 41.02
C LEU A 83 -10.87 -20.00 41.79
N GLU A 84 -10.07 -21.04 42.11
CA GLU A 84 -10.48 -22.19 42.93
C GLU A 84 -10.78 -21.80 44.40
N GLY A 85 -10.45 -20.56 44.88
CA GLY A 85 -10.98 -19.93 46.05
C GLY A 85 -12.15 -19.01 45.74
N ASP A 86 -12.96 -18.62 46.74
CA ASP A 86 -14.17 -17.75 46.62
C ASP A 86 -13.91 -16.36 45.93
N GLY A 87 -12.97 -16.33 45.03
CA GLY A 87 -12.55 -15.15 44.26
C GLY A 87 -13.63 -14.67 43.31
N LYS A 88 -14.28 -13.56 43.66
CA LYS A 88 -15.25 -12.89 42.79
C LYS A 88 -14.59 -12.52 41.47
N GLU A 89 -15.26 -12.77 40.34
CA GLU A 89 -14.83 -12.32 39.02
C GLU A 89 -14.64 -10.79 39.00
N ASN A 90 -13.38 -10.38 38.92
CA ASN A 90 -13.02 -8.98 38.79
C ASN A 90 -13.00 -8.54 37.33
N TRP A 91 -13.26 -7.24 37.09
CA TRP A 91 -13.19 -6.66 35.76
C TRP A 91 -11.87 -6.97 35.00
N ALA A 92 -10.74 -7.06 35.72
CA ALA A 92 -9.45 -7.39 35.13
C ALA A 92 -9.38 -8.86 34.67
N VAL A 93 -9.96 -9.78 35.42
CA VAL A 93 -10.10 -11.21 35.06
C VAL A 93 -10.98 -11.34 33.82
N GLN A 94 -12.14 -10.66 33.79
CA GLN A 94 -13.01 -10.65 32.62
C GLN A 94 -12.31 -10.11 31.36
N LEU A 95 -11.50 -9.03 31.47
CA LEU A 95 -10.73 -8.51 30.34
C LEU A 95 -9.71 -9.51 29.83
N VAL A 96 -8.97 -10.21 30.72
CA VAL A 96 -8.01 -11.25 30.29
C VAL A 96 -8.72 -12.43 29.62
N GLN A 97 -9.92 -12.78 30.06
CA GLN A 97 -10.72 -13.85 29.43
C GLN A 97 -11.25 -13.47 28.05
N ILE A 98 -11.68 -12.21 27.85
CA ILE A 98 -12.31 -11.72 26.63
C ILE A 98 -11.28 -11.29 25.58
N PHE A 99 -10.10 -10.79 26.01
CA PHE A 99 -9.11 -10.21 25.11
C PHE A 99 -8.67 -11.15 23.97
N PRO A 100 -8.29 -12.43 24.20
CA PRO A 100 -7.94 -13.33 23.11
C PRO A 100 -9.09 -13.54 22.13
N GLN A 101 -10.33 -13.65 22.62
CA GLN A 101 -11.52 -13.81 21.79
C GLN A 101 -11.77 -12.55 20.95
N LEU A 102 -11.69 -11.36 21.58
CA LEU A 102 -11.82 -10.08 20.91
C LEU A 102 -10.73 -9.93 19.80
N PHE A 103 -9.51 -10.34 20.09
CA PHE A 103 -8.42 -10.31 19.11
C PHE A 103 -8.73 -11.18 17.88
N PHE A 104 -9.16 -12.43 18.08
CA PHE A 104 -9.51 -13.32 16.98
C PHE A 104 -10.73 -12.82 16.20
N VAL A 105 -11.76 -12.33 16.87
CA VAL A 105 -12.95 -11.75 16.23
C VAL A 105 -12.57 -10.51 15.42
N THR A 106 -11.72 -9.63 15.96
CA THR A 106 -11.24 -8.45 15.26
C THR A 106 -10.39 -8.85 14.04
N LEU A 107 -9.49 -9.82 14.18
CA LEU A 107 -8.66 -10.33 13.09
C LEU A 107 -9.53 -10.95 11.98
N CYS A 108 -10.47 -11.82 12.33
CA CYS A 108 -11.42 -12.39 11.37
C CYS A 108 -12.29 -11.32 10.72
N GLY A 109 -12.77 -10.35 11.48
CA GLY A 109 -13.51 -9.20 10.96
C GLY A 109 -12.71 -8.37 9.96
N LEU A 110 -11.42 -8.11 10.24
CA LEU A 110 -10.52 -7.43 9.31
C LEU A 110 -10.26 -8.24 8.04
N LEU A 111 -10.12 -9.56 8.15
CA LEU A 111 -9.95 -10.45 6.99
C LEU A 111 -11.22 -10.46 6.12
N VAL A 112 -12.39 -10.60 6.73
CA VAL A 112 -13.68 -10.55 6.00
C VAL A 112 -13.89 -9.19 5.36
N LEU A 113 -13.61 -8.10 6.08
CA LEU A 113 -13.70 -6.74 5.57
C LEU A 113 -12.72 -6.51 4.41
N SER A 114 -11.49 -7.01 4.52
CA SER A 114 -10.49 -6.89 3.45
C SER A 114 -10.91 -7.66 2.20
N LEU A 115 -11.46 -8.87 2.36
CA LEU A 115 -12.02 -9.68 1.27
C LEU A 115 -13.23 -8.99 0.63
N PHE A 116 -14.14 -8.46 1.45
CA PHE A 116 -15.30 -7.72 0.96
C PHE A 116 -14.88 -6.47 0.19
N LEU A 117 -13.95 -5.67 0.73
CA LEU A 117 -13.40 -4.50 0.06
C LEU A 117 -12.70 -4.89 -1.25
N TYR A 118 -11.92 -5.97 -1.26
CA TYR A 118 -11.27 -6.48 -2.47
C TYR A 118 -12.27 -6.82 -3.57
N LEU A 119 -13.33 -7.58 -3.24
CA LEU A 119 -14.38 -7.95 -4.19
C LEU A 119 -15.19 -6.73 -4.66
N TRP A 120 -15.46 -5.80 -3.76
CA TRP A 120 -16.18 -4.56 -4.06
C TRP A 120 -15.37 -3.65 -5.00
N VAL A 121 -14.08 -3.47 -4.72
CA VAL A 121 -13.14 -2.69 -5.57
C VAL A 121 -13.03 -3.31 -6.96
N LYS A 122 -12.96 -4.64 -7.06
CA LYS A 122 -12.87 -5.33 -8.35
C LYS A 122 -14.08 -5.06 -9.27
N ARG A 123 -15.25 -4.79 -8.68
CA ARG A 123 -16.49 -4.49 -9.41
C ARG A 123 -16.65 -3.01 -9.79
N GLN A 124 -15.97 -2.10 -9.08
CA GLN A 124 -16.07 -0.66 -9.34
C GLN A 124 -15.12 -0.22 -10.48
N PRO A 125 -15.46 0.87 -11.24
CA PRO A 125 -14.49 1.54 -12.09
C PRO A 125 -13.27 1.99 -11.30
N ALA A 126 -12.08 1.76 -11.85
CA ALA A 126 -10.84 2.07 -11.14
C ALA A 126 -10.68 3.57 -10.90
N LEU A 127 -11.03 4.41 -11.86
CA LEU A 127 -11.00 5.87 -11.72
C LEU A 127 -11.84 6.35 -10.54
N VAL A 128 -13.05 5.80 -10.37
CA VAL A 128 -13.96 6.15 -9.25
C VAL A 128 -13.35 5.72 -7.91
N PHE A 129 -12.79 4.52 -7.88
CA PHE A 129 -12.14 3.99 -6.68
C PHE A 129 -10.95 4.86 -6.24
N TYR A 130 -10.01 5.14 -7.15
CA TYR A 130 -8.84 5.96 -6.84
C TYR A 130 -9.21 7.40 -6.48
N ARG A 131 -10.25 7.96 -7.12
CA ARG A 131 -10.81 9.28 -6.77
C ARG A 131 -11.35 9.33 -5.34
N ARG A 132 -12.01 8.25 -4.88
CA ARG A 132 -12.49 8.14 -3.48
C ARG A 132 -11.34 7.92 -2.51
N MET A 133 -10.42 7.02 -2.81
CA MET A 133 -9.24 6.74 -1.98
C MET A 133 -8.38 7.98 -1.75
N ALA A 134 -8.21 8.81 -2.76
CA ALA A 134 -7.45 10.06 -2.66
C ALA A 134 -8.07 11.09 -1.69
N LYS A 135 -9.36 10.96 -1.34
CA LYS A 135 -10.05 11.86 -0.40
C LYS A 135 -9.94 11.39 1.06
N ILE A 136 -9.51 10.15 1.32
CA ILE A 136 -9.41 9.62 2.67
C ILE A 136 -8.24 10.31 3.40
N PRO A 137 -8.45 10.88 4.60
CA PRO A 137 -7.37 11.43 5.39
C PRO A 137 -6.30 10.36 5.67
N PHE A 138 -5.03 10.74 5.79
CA PHE A 138 -3.84 9.90 5.97
C PHE A 138 -3.49 8.98 4.79
N ILE A 139 -4.43 8.23 4.21
CA ILE A 139 -4.20 7.31 3.09
C ILE A 139 -4.12 8.06 1.76
N GLY A 140 -4.98 9.05 1.55
CA GLY A 140 -5.13 9.75 0.27
C GLY A 140 -3.84 10.40 -0.23
N GLN A 141 -3.03 10.96 0.66
CA GLN A 141 -1.75 11.53 0.26
C GLN A 141 -0.74 10.44 -0.18
N THR A 142 -0.74 9.27 0.49
CA THR A 142 0.10 8.14 0.11
C THR A 142 -0.33 7.59 -1.27
N VAL A 143 -1.64 7.51 -1.51
CA VAL A 143 -2.20 7.11 -2.82
C VAL A 143 -1.78 8.10 -3.90
N ARG A 144 -1.90 9.42 -3.66
CA ARG A 144 -1.49 10.45 -4.62
C ARG A 144 0.00 10.35 -4.97
N LEU A 145 0.85 10.24 -3.97
CA LEU A 145 2.29 10.10 -4.19
C LEU A 145 2.63 8.84 -4.98
N TYR A 146 2.02 7.70 -4.62
CA TYR A 146 2.25 6.44 -5.32
C TYR A 146 1.79 6.51 -6.79
N THR A 147 0.54 6.94 -7.03
CA THR A 147 -0.01 7.03 -8.39
C THR A 147 0.78 8.04 -9.23
N THR A 148 1.08 9.21 -8.69
CA THR A 148 1.87 10.22 -9.41
C THR A 148 3.25 9.70 -9.77
N ALA A 149 4.00 9.14 -8.81
CA ALA A 149 5.34 8.61 -9.06
C ALA A 149 5.34 7.49 -10.09
N TYR A 150 4.33 6.60 -10.03
CA TYR A 150 4.19 5.49 -10.94
C TYR A 150 3.87 5.96 -12.37
N TYR A 151 2.84 6.79 -12.53
CA TYR A 151 2.42 7.26 -13.85
C TYR A 151 3.42 8.23 -14.48
N ALA A 152 3.95 9.19 -13.72
CA ALA A 152 4.98 10.11 -14.22
C ALA A 152 6.18 9.34 -14.76
N ARG A 153 6.59 8.27 -14.06
CA ARG A 153 7.69 7.43 -14.52
C ARG A 153 7.33 6.65 -15.80
N GLU A 154 6.18 6.00 -15.85
CA GLU A 154 5.77 5.23 -17.01
C GLU A 154 5.62 6.12 -18.25
N TRP A 155 4.95 7.27 -18.10
CA TRP A 155 4.82 8.25 -19.18
C TRP A 155 6.15 8.85 -19.57
N GLY A 156 6.98 9.23 -18.58
CA GLY A 156 8.33 9.76 -18.81
C GLY A 156 9.19 8.80 -19.63
N ASN A 157 9.18 7.53 -19.28
CA ASN A 157 9.90 6.49 -20.01
C ASN A 157 9.43 6.35 -21.47
N LEU A 158 8.11 6.30 -21.70
CA LEU A 158 7.54 6.09 -23.02
C LEU A 158 7.74 7.32 -23.92
N LEU A 159 7.43 8.51 -23.40
CA LEU A 159 7.64 9.78 -24.12
C LEU A 159 9.13 10.07 -24.32
N GLY A 160 9.99 9.72 -23.38
CA GLY A 160 11.45 9.83 -23.51
C GLY A 160 12.05 8.90 -24.56
N GLN A 161 11.32 7.86 -24.99
CA GLN A 161 11.68 6.99 -26.12
C GLN A 161 11.15 7.49 -27.45
N GLY A 162 10.50 8.66 -27.50
CA GLY A 162 10.02 9.29 -28.73
C GLY A 162 8.60 8.86 -29.13
N ILE A 163 7.85 8.21 -28.22
CA ILE A 163 6.43 7.93 -28.43
C ILE A 163 5.67 9.25 -28.28
N ASP A 164 4.73 9.51 -29.18
CA ASP A 164 3.89 10.69 -29.04
C ASP A 164 2.75 10.46 -28.00
N LEU A 165 2.04 11.54 -27.67
CA LEU A 165 1.01 11.51 -26.64
C LEU A 165 -0.19 10.63 -27.03
N LEU A 166 -0.57 10.59 -28.31
CA LEU A 166 -1.71 9.80 -28.78
C LEU A 166 -1.38 8.30 -28.75
N ASP A 167 -0.16 7.95 -29.17
CA ASP A 167 0.33 6.58 -29.07
C ASP A 167 0.47 6.12 -27.61
N LEU A 168 0.93 7.00 -26.71
CA LEU A 168 0.98 6.73 -25.29
C LEU A 168 -0.42 6.37 -24.73
N VAL A 169 -1.42 7.17 -25.05
CA VAL A 169 -2.80 6.96 -24.59
C VAL A 169 -3.38 5.66 -25.15
N SER A 170 -3.10 5.34 -26.41
CA SER A 170 -3.48 4.07 -27.03
C SER A 170 -2.82 2.87 -26.32
N LEU A 171 -1.51 2.93 -26.07
CA LEU A 171 -0.79 1.90 -25.33
C LEU A 171 -1.31 1.72 -23.89
N MET A 172 -1.78 2.79 -23.25
CA MET A 172 -2.40 2.70 -21.93
C MET A 172 -3.67 1.85 -21.95
N GLN A 173 -4.45 1.90 -23.01
CA GLN A 173 -5.71 1.14 -23.13
C GLN A 173 -5.47 -0.36 -23.34
N GLU A 174 -4.35 -0.75 -23.90
CA GLU A 174 -3.97 -2.16 -24.12
C GLU A 174 -3.48 -2.85 -22.83
N GLN A 175 -3.17 -2.09 -21.77
CA GLN A 175 -2.61 -2.63 -20.54
C GLN A 175 -3.62 -3.48 -19.75
N LYS A 176 -3.14 -4.52 -19.03
CA LYS A 176 -3.98 -5.34 -18.13
C LYS A 176 -4.50 -4.56 -16.94
N SER A 177 -3.81 -3.49 -16.53
CA SER A 177 -4.22 -2.64 -15.42
C SER A 177 -5.52 -1.91 -15.74
N LYS A 178 -6.55 -2.13 -14.91
CA LYS A 178 -7.86 -1.49 -15.09
C LYS A 178 -7.75 0.04 -15.01
N LEU A 179 -6.92 0.57 -14.10
CA LEU A 179 -6.73 2.02 -13.97
C LEU A 179 -6.04 2.62 -15.20
N PHE A 180 -5.04 1.91 -15.78
CA PHE A 180 -4.38 2.37 -17.00
C PHE A 180 -5.37 2.47 -18.16
N ARG A 181 -6.17 1.44 -18.38
CA ARG A 181 -7.17 1.43 -19.48
C ARG A 181 -8.20 2.51 -19.33
N GLU A 182 -8.78 2.64 -18.12
CA GLU A 182 -9.82 3.65 -17.86
C GLU A 182 -9.26 5.06 -17.97
N LEU A 183 -8.04 5.30 -17.47
CA LEU A 183 -7.38 6.60 -17.58
C LEU A 183 -6.97 6.91 -19.02
N GLY A 184 -6.47 5.91 -19.77
CA GLY A 184 -6.17 6.04 -21.18
C GLY A 184 -7.40 6.44 -21.99
N ALA A 185 -8.53 5.77 -21.78
CA ALA A 185 -9.78 6.12 -22.46
C ALA A 185 -10.30 7.52 -22.10
N ASP A 186 -10.18 7.91 -20.80
CA ASP A 186 -10.56 9.23 -20.32
C ASP A 186 -9.67 10.35 -20.90
N LEU A 187 -8.37 10.08 -21.09
CA LEU A 187 -7.44 11.01 -21.72
C LEU A 187 -7.68 11.12 -23.22
N GLU A 188 -7.93 10.01 -23.92
CA GLU A 188 -8.23 10.00 -25.35
C GLU A 188 -9.46 10.85 -25.64
N GLU A 189 -10.54 10.62 -24.90
CA GLU A 189 -11.77 11.41 -25.03
C GLU A 189 -11.52 12.91 -24.84
N ALA A 190 -10.75 13.27 -23.80
CA ALA A 190 -10.41 14.64 -23.51
C ALA A 190 -9.58 15.30 -24.61
N LEU A 191 -8.57 14.60 -25.13
CA LEU A 191 -7.71 15.09 -26.22
C LEU A 191 -8.51 15.25 -27.52
N MET A 192 -9.42 14.32 -27.86
CA MET A 192 -10.31 14.43 -29.01
C MET A 192 -11.28 15.62 -28.92
N LEU A 193 -11.67 15.99 -27.69
CA LEU A 193 -12.47 17.18 -27.42
C LEU A 193 -11.65 18.49 -27.39
N GLY A 194 -10.34 18.43 -27.67
CA GLY A 194 -9.45 19.59 -27.68
C GLY A 194 -9.01 20.06 -26.30
N GLN A 195 -9.23 19.27 -25.25
CA GLN A 195 -8.68 19.57 -23.93
C GLN A 195 -7.19 19.27 -23.91
N SER A 196 -6.41 20.11 -23.19
CA SER A 196 -4.97 19.86 -23.03
C SER A 196 -4.72 18.68 -22.06
N PHE A 197 -3.61 17.97 -22.26
CA PHE A 197 -3.21 16.86 -21.40
C PHE A 197 -3.01 17.32 -19.95
N PRO A 198 -2.28 18.43 -19.64
CA PRO A 198 -2.14 18.90 -18.28
C PRO A 198 -3.47 19.27 -17.62
N ASP A 199 -4.39 19.90 -18.35
CA ASP A 199 -5.70 20.28 -17.80
C ASP A 199 -6.52 19.05 -17.42
N ARG A 200 -6.51 18.00 -18.27
CA ARG A 200 -7.22 16.77 -17.94
C ARG A 200 -6.64 16.07 -16.73
N ILE A 201 -5.32 15.99 -16.64
CA ILE A 201 -4.64 15.42 -15.46
C ILE A 201 -4.97 16.17 -14.17
N ALA A 202 -5.09 17.50 -14.20
CA ALA A 202 -5.47 18.32 -13.06
C ALA A 202 -6.85 17.96 -12.49
N THR A 203 -7.75 17.37 -13.28
CA THR A 203 -9.09 16.96 -12.82
C THR A 203 -9.09 15.71 -11.95
N HIS A 204 -7.99 14.95 -11.95
CA HIS A 204 -7.89 13.71 -11.21
C HIS A 204 -7.29 13.91 -9.81
N PRO A 205 -8.08 13.78 -8.73
CA PRO A 205 -7.63 14.08 -7.38
C PRO A 205 -6.66 13.03 -6.80
N PHE A 206 -6.42 11.92 -7.50
CA PHE A 206 -5.44 10.91 -7.11
C PHE A 206 -4.03 11.19 -7.65
N PHE A 207 -3.84 12.25 -8.40
CA PHE A 207 -2.54 12.81 -8.72
C PHE A 207 -2.21 13.99 -7.80
N THR A 208 -0.92 14.31 -7.69
CA THR A 208 -0.46 15.54 -7.06
C THR A 208 -0.77 16.73 -7.99
N LYS A 209 -0.99 17.89 -7.40
CA LYS A 209 -1.31 19.09 -8.17
C LYS A 209 -0.15 19.54 -9.06
N GLU A 210 1.05 19.28 -8.62
CA GLU A 210 2.29 19.63 -9.31
C GLU A 210 2.47 18.85 -10.62
N LEU A 211 1.89 17.64 -10.74
CA LEU A 211 2.02 16.82 -11.94
C LEU A 211 1.55 17.55 -13.19
N SER A 212 0.39 18.21 -13.14
CA SER A 212 -0.14 18.96 -14.28
C SER A 212 0.76 20.13 -14.68
N LEU A 213 1.40 20.78 -13.71
CA LEU A 213 2.34 21.88 -13.95
C LEU A 213 3.65 21.35 -14.62
N ILE A 214 4.15 20.22 -14.14
CA ILE A 214 5.33 19.57 -14.74
C ILE A 214 5.05 19.12 -16.19
N ILE A 215 3.85 18.59 -16.45
CA ILE A 215 3.42 18.24 -17.81
C ILE A 215 3.42 19.48 -18.69
N ALA A 216 2.76 20.56 -18.27
CA ALA A 216 2.68 21.79 -19.04
C ALA A 216 4.07 22.40 -19.30
N TYR A 217 4.95 22.37 -18.30
CA TYR A 217 6.32 22.84 -18.43
C TYR A 217 7.11 21.98 -19.41
N GLY A 218 7.00 20.67 -19.32
CA GLY A 218 7.69 19.71 -20.18
C GLY A 218 7.23 19.80 -21.65
N GLU A 219 5.93 19.98 -21.89
CA GLU A 219 5.38 20.23 -23.24
C GLU A 219 5.93 21.53 -23.84
N ALA A 220 5.88 22.63 -23.07
CA ALA A 220 6.37 23.94 -23.53
C ALA A 220 7.87 23.93 -23.92
N ASN A 221 8.67 23.07 -23.28
CA ASN A 221 10.11 22.97 -23.50
C ASN A 221 10.52 21.79 -24.40
N ALA A 222 9.56 21.04 -24.96
CA ALA A 222 9.80 19.82 -25.73
C ALA A 222 10.66 18.77 -24.98
N ARG A 223 10.51 18.68 -23.66
CA ARG A 223 11.25 17.77 -22.76
C ARG A 223 10.35 16.98 -21.83
N LEU A 224 9.10 16.77 -22.22
CA LEU A 224 8.08 16.18 -21.34
C LEU A 224 8.54 14.85 -20.72
N GLY A 225 9.14 13.96 -21.51
CA GLY A 225 9.64 12.68 -21.01
C GLY A 225 10.67 12.82 -19.90
N TYR A 226 11.64 13.72 -20.09
CA TYR A 226 12.69 13.98 -19.09
C TYR A 226 12.15 14.62 -17.82
N GLU A 227 11.30 15.64 -17.92
CA GLU A 227 10.73 16.32 -16.77
C GLU A 227 9.85 15.38 -15.92
N LEU A 228 9.11 14.50 -16.58
CA LEU A 228 8.31 13.48 -15.89
C LEU A 228 9.20 12.44 -15.17
N GLU A 229 10.32 12.00 -15.76
CA GLU A 229 11.25 11.07 -15.10
C GLU A 229 11.89 11.71 -13.85
N VAL A 230 12.33 12.96 -13.95
CA VAL A 230 12.91 13.70 -12.82
C VAL A 230 11.88 13.87 -11.71
N TYR A 231 10.69 14.31 -12.05
CA TYR A 231 9.60 14.48 -11.10
C TYR A 231 9.17 13.17 -10.44
N ALA A 232 9.10 12.08 -11.22
CA ALA A 232 8.79 10.77 -10.68
C ALA A 232 9.79 10.35 -9.59
N GLU A 233 11.08 10.64 -9.76
CA GLU A 233 12.11 10.35 -8.77
C GLU A 233 11.87 11.10 -7.46
N GLU A 234 11.59 12.39 -7.54
CA GLU A 234 11.27 13.23 -6.38
C GLU A 234 10.04 12.71 -5.63
N VAL A 235 8.96 12.40 -6.36
CA VAL A 235 7.73 11.89 -5.77
C VAL A 235 7.93 10.51 -5.14
N TRP A 236 8.77 9.63 -5.73
CA TRP A 236 9.14 8.36 -5.10
C TRP A 236 9.85 8.56 -3.76
N GLN A 237 10.77 9.51 -3.68
CA GLN A 237 11.44 9.84 -2.42
C GLN A 237 10.44 10.35 -1.37
N ALA A 238 9.53 11.24 -1.76
CA ALA A 238 8.47 11.73 -0.88
C ALA A 238 7.55 10.57 -0.40
N PHE A 239 7.20 9.62 -1.27
CA PHE A 239 6.45 8.43 -0.94
C PHE A 239 7.16 7.57 0.11
N PHE A 240 8.45 7.24 -0.10
CA PHE A 240 9.22 6.45 0.86
C PHE A 240 9.41 7.17 2.19
N ASN A 241 9.63 8.48 2.18
CA ASN A 241 9.71 9.28 3.40
C ASN A 241 8.40 9.22 4.20
N ARG A 242 7.26 9.26 3.51
CA ARG A 242 5.96 9.12 4.15
C ARG A 242 5.75 7.73 4.75
N LEU A 243 6.14 6.67 4.05
CA LEU A 243 6.10 5.30 4.58
C LEU A 243 6.98 5.14 5.83
N ASN A 244 8.17 5.72 5.82
CA ASN A 244 9.07 5.71 6.98
C ASN A 244 8.45 6.43 8.19
N LYS A 245 7.84 7.60 7.98
CA LYS A 245 7.12 8.32 9.04
C LYS A 245 5.96 7.47 9.60
N ALA A 246 5.19 6.81 8.75
CA ALA A 246 4.11 5.93 9.21
C ALA A 246 4.64 4.81 10.11
N THR A 247 5.76 4.17 9.75
CA THR A 247 6.41 3.14 10.58
C THR A 247 6.80 3.69 11.96
N THR A 248 7.35 4.91 12.01
CA THR A 248 7.76 5.56 13.26
C THR A 248 6.57 5.82 14.20
N PHE A 249 5.38 6.10 13.66
CA PHE A 249 4.17 6.29 14.48
C PHE A 249 3.55 4.98 14.98
N VAL A 250 3.68 3.90 14.22
CA VAL A 250 3.11 2.60 14.60
C VAL A 250 3.79 2.05 15.86
N GLN A 251 5.09 2.24 15.99
CA GLN A 251 5.86 1.69 17.11
C GLN A 251 5.42 2.20 18.51
N PRO A 252 5.29 3.52 18.78
CA PRO A 252 4.78 4.01 20.06
C PRO A 252 3.36 3.52 20.36
N LEU A 253 2.49 3.44 19.36
CA LEU A 253 1.12 2.96 19.53
C LEU A 253 1.11 1.50 20.03
N ILE A 254 1.97 0.65 19.47
CA ILE A 254 2.10 -0.75 19.90
C ILE A 254 2.64 -0.82 21.34
N PHE A 255 3.63 -0.01 21.68
CA PHE A 255 4.14 0.02 23.06
C PHE A 255 3.07 0.39 24.07
N VAL A 256 2.20 1.35 23.75
CA VAL A 256 1.06 1.70 24.62
C VAL A 256 0.11 0.51 24.78
N ILE A 257 -0.24 -0.18 23.68
CA ILE A 257 -1.11 -1.36 23.73
C ILE A 257 -0.48 -2.44 24.61
N VAL A 258 0.80 -2.74 24.42
CA VAL A 258 1.52 -3.73 25.21
C VAL A 258 1.57 -3.35 26.69
N ALA A 259 1.88 -2.10 27.00
CA ALA A 259 1.90 -1.61 28.37
C ALA A 259 0.53 -1.77 29.06
N VAL A 260 -0.56 -1.41 28.38
CA VAL A 260 -1.92 -1.58 28.90
C VAL A 260 -2.23 -3.06 29.15
N VAL A 261 -1.85 -3.95 28.25
CA VAL A 261 -2.08 -5.39 28.45
C VAL A 261 -1.26 -5.95 29.59
N ILE A 262 0.00 -5.54 29.74
CA ILE A 262 0.84 -5.94 30.88
C ILE A 262 0.18 -5.51 32.20
N VAL A 263 -0.28 -4.26 32.28
CA VAL A 263 -1.00 -3.77 33.48
C VAL A 263 -2.26 -4.59 33.75
N MET A 264 -3.04 -4.94 32.71
CA MET A 264 -4.22 -5.80 32.86
C MET A 264 -3.85 -7.19 33.37
N ILE A 265 -2.76 -7.78 32.90
CA ILE A 265 -2.27 -9.09 33.38
C ILE A 265 -1.93 -9.01 34.89
N TYR A 266 -1.16 -8.01 35.28
CA TYR A 266 -0.81 -7.82 36.72
C TYR A 266 -2.08 -7.58 37.55
N ALA A 267 -3.00 -6.76 37.13
CA ALA A 267 -4.24 -6.53 37.83
C ALA A 267 -5.07 -7.82 37.95
N ALA A 268 -5.15 -8.64 36.93
CA ALA A 268 -5.86 -9.91 36.96
C ALA A 268 -5.23 -10.94 37.93
N MET A 269 -3.93 -10.86 38.15
CA MET A 269 -3.22 -11.74 39.11
C MET A 269 -3.30 -11.22 40.55
N LEU A 270 -3.10 -9.93 40.76
CA LEU A 270 -2.96 -9.36 42.12
C LEU A 270 -4.30 -9.08 42.78
N LEU A 271 -5.33 -8.64 42.05
CA LEU A 271 -6.63 -8.32 42.64
C LEU A 271 -7.30 -9.50 43.33
N PRO A 272 -7.37 -10.72 42.79
CA PRO A 272 -7.91 -11.86 43.50
C PRO A 272 -7.11 -12.21 44.75
N MET A 273 -5.77 -12.07 44.67
CA MET A 273 -4.87 -12.37 45.81
C MET A 273 -5.11 -11.41 46.98
N TYR A 274 -5.28 -10.11 46.75
CA TYR A 274 -5.62 -9.13 47.79
C TYR A 274 -7.00 -9.37 48.41
N GLN A 275 -8.01 -9.71 47.60
CA GLN A 275 -9.37 -9.98 48.08
C GLN A 275 -9.41 -11.23 48.97
N ASN A 276 -8.67 -12.28 48.61
CA ASN A 276 -8.58 -13.47 49.44
C ASN A 276 -7.89 -13.17 50.80
N MET A 277 -6.94 -12.24 50.83
CA MET A 277 -6.32 -11.81 52.11
C MET A 277 -7.25 -10.99 52.98
N GLU A 278 -8.05 -10.08 52.43
CA GLU A 278 -9.07 -9.32 53.18
C GLU A 278 -10.14 -10.23 53.75
N GLY A 279 -10.58 -11.28 53.04
CA GLY A 279 -11.55 -12.27 53.50
C GLY A 279 -11.02 -13.18 54.63
N MET A 280 -9.70 -13.28 54.83
CA MET A 280 -9.09 -14.04 55.95
C MET A 280 -8.88 -13.19 57.23
N ILE A 281 -9.00 -11.87 57.13
CA ILE A 281 -8.79 -10.93 58.23
C ILE A 281 -10.15 -10.45 58.83
N SER A 282 -11.24 -10.62 58.08
CA SER A 282 -12.62 -10.32 58.53
C SER A 282 -13.29 -11.57 59.13
#